data_ea9801a128b84cb2a67fb4bc19b2314d
#
_entry.id   ea9801a128b84cb2a67fb4bc19b2314d
#
_cell.length_a   1.000
_cell.length_b   1.000
_cell.length_c   1.000
_cell.angle_alpha   90.00
_cell.angle_beta   90.00
_cell.angle_gamma   90.00
#
_symmetry.space_group_name_H-M   'P 1'
#
loop_
_entity.id
_entity.type
_entity.pdbx_description
1 polymer ?
#
loop_
_entity_poly.entity_id
_entity_poly.type
_entity_poly.pdbx_seq_one_letter_code
_entity_poly.pdbx_strand_id
1 'polypeptide(L)'
;MAKNETATQTLRLLYEQKESIIKNLITFTADTADKKLYADKADFADCYPFIPYQFNLLGQVLTAVRTHGASGKHLSDQSRSMLALFQESAIRVMDKEDGVLVPFSFFYDPLHKFIDHQHSQVISDAENNSKLDEFDVELLKFSL
;
A
#
# COMPACT_ATOMS: atom_id res chain seq x y z
N MET A 1 -6.11 11.83 -4.87
CA MET A 1 -7.40 11.82 -4.12
C MET A 1 -7.82 13.26 -3.86
N ALA A 2 -9.03 13.65 -4.28
CA ALA A 2 -9.50 15.01 -4.04
C ALA A 2 -9.76 15.23 -2.53
N LYS A 3 -9.04 16.16 -1.92
CA LYS A 3 -9.22 16.60 -0.53
C LYS A 3 -9.71 18.04 -0.52
N ASN A 4 -10.49 18.41 0.49
CA ASN A 4 -10.87 19.81 0.66
C ASN A 4 -9.65 20.64 1.12
N GLU A 5 -9.75 21.96 0.99
CA GLU A 5 -8.61 22.86 1.26
C GLU A 5 -8.16 22.80 2.72
N THR A 6 -9.10 22.71 3.65
CA THR A 6 -8.81 22.58 5.07
C THR A 6 -8.01 21.32 5.39
N ALA A 7 -8.42 20.16 4.86
CA ALA A 7 -7.70 18.91 5.04
C ALA A 7 -6.30 18.98 4.41
N THR A 8 -6.18 19.61 3.23
CA THR A 8 -4.88 19.79 2.56
C THR A 8 -3.93 20.64 3.41
N GLN A 9 -4.40 21.73 3.99
CA GLN A 9 -3.60 22.58 4.85
C GLN A 9 -3.19 21.85 6.14
N THR A 10 -4.12 21.13 6.77
CA THR A 10 -3.83 20.33 7.97
C THR A 10 -2.74 19.28 7.68
N LEU A 11 -2.83 18.58 6.56
CA LEU A 11 -1.82 17.59 6.17
C LEU A 11 -0.45 18.22 5.88
N ARG A 12 -0.40 19.40 5.27
CA ARG A 12 0.86 20.14 5.06
C ARG A 12 1.53 20.51 6.38
N LEU A 13 0.76 20.98 7.35
CA LEU A 13 1.26 21.30 8.69
C LEU A 13 1.74 20.04 9.43
N LEU A 14 0.98 18.94 9.32
CA LEU A 14 1.36 17.66 9.89
C LEU A 14 2.70 17.17 9.33
N TYR A 15 2.90 17.28 8.03
CA TYR A 15 4.17 16.91 7.40
C TYR A 15 5.32 17.77 7.90
N GLU A 16 5.16 19.09 7.96
CA GLU A 16 6.20 20.00 8.50
C GLU A 16 6.62 19.64 9.92
N GLN A 17 5.67 19.24 10.77
CA GLN A 17 5.95 18.83 12.15
C GLN A 17 6.62 17.46 12.27
N LYS A 18 6.30 16.52 11.37
CA LYS A 18 6.70 15.11 11.46
C LYS A 18 7.64 14.66 10.34
N GLU A 19 8.15 15.57 9.51
CA GLU A 19 8.96 15.23 8.32
C GLU A 19 10.14 14.30 8.65
N SER A 20 10.91 14.62 9.71
CA SER A 20 12.04 13.80 10.12
C SER A 20 11.63 12.40 10.56
N ILE A 21 10.50 12.28 11.25
CA ILE A 21 9.96 10.98 11.69
C ILE A 21 9.52 10.18 10.46
N ILE A 22 8.75 10.80 9.56
CA ILE A 22 8.26 10.14 8.34
C ILE A 22 9.42 9.67 7.47
N LYS A 23 10.44 10.50 7.27
CA LYS A 23 11.63 10.13 6.50
C LYS A 23 12.43 8.98 7.14
N ASN A 24 12.49 8.93 8.47
CA ASN A 24 13.20 7.85 9.19
C ASN A 24 12.41 6.54 9.22
N LEU A 25 11.09 6.61 9.27
CA LEU A 25 10.23 5.41 9.24
C LEU A 25 10.29 4.68 7.89
N ILE A 26 10.58 5.41 6.81
CA ILE A 26 10.56 4.88 5.46
C ILE A 26 11.96 5.02 4.88
N THR A 27 12.87 4.15 5.29
CA THR A 27 14.24 4.13 4.76
C THR A 27 14.41 2.95 3.83
N PHE A 28 14.74 3.23 2.58
CA PHE A 28 15.13 2.20 1.62
C PHE A 28 16.66 2.10 1.53
N THR A 29 17.18 0.89 1.36
CA THR A 29 18.60 0.67 1.06
C THR A 29 18.97 1.12 -0.35
N ALA A 30 20.23 1.38 -0.62
CA ALA A 30 20.75 2.16 -1.74
C ALA A 30 20.35 1.74 -3.17
N ASP A 31 19.77 0.56 -3.38
CA ASP A 31 19.43 0.03 -4.72
C ASP A 31 17.94 0.15 -5.05
N THR A 32 17.33 1.27 -4.68
CA THR A 32 15.88 1.45 -4.79
C THR A 32 15.49 2.77 -5.48
N ALA A 33 16.17 3.10 -6.59
CA ALA A 33 15.92 4.34 -7.35
C ALA A 33 14.45 4.56 -7.76
N ASP A 34 13.68 3.48 -7.91
CA ASP A 34 12.26 3.53 -8.30
C ASP A 34 11.31 3.72 -7.10
N LYS A 35 11.81 3.61 -5.86
CA LYS A 35 10.98 3.76 -4.66
C LYS A 35 11.01 5.19 -4.16
N LYS A 36 10.12 6.00 -4.69
CA LYS A 36 10.02 7.41 -4.32
C LYS A 36 9.27 7.57 -3.00
N LEU A 37 9.86 8.39 -2.13
CA LEU A 37 9.20 8.96 -0.95
C LEU A 37 8.54 10.28 -1.32
N TYR A 38 7.95 10.96 -0.33
CA TYR A 38 7.39 12.29 -0.53
C TYR A 38 8.49 13.29 -0.91
N ALA A 39 8.25 14.03 -1.97
CA ALA A 39 9.16 15.08 -2.43
C ALA A 39 9.09 16.30 -1.49
N ASP A 40 7.88 16.70 -1.10
CA ASP A 40 7.60 17.82 -0.24
C ASP A 40 6.23 17.69 0.46
N LYS A 41 5.83 18.73 1.21
CA LYS A 41 4.54 18.77 1.90
C LYS A 41 3.31 18.76 0.98
N ALA A 42 3.45 19.23 -0.26
CA ALA A 42 2.36 19.20 -1.22
C ALA A 42 2.15 17.76 -1.72
N ASP A 43 3.23 17.09 -2.08
CA ASP A 43 3.22 15.68 -2.47
C ASP A 43 2.67 14.78 -1.34
N PHE A 44 3.06 15.05 -0.09
CA PHE A 44 2.48 14.37 1.07
C PHE A 44 0.97 14.58 1.14
N ALA A 45 0.50 15.83 1.06
CA ALA A 45 -0.93 16.14 1.15
C ALA A 45 -1.73 15.48 0.01
N ASP A 46 -1.15 15.37 -1.19
CA ASP A 46 -1.79 14.75 -2.34
C ASP A 46 -1.84 13.23 -2.24
N CYS A 47 -0.76 12.60 -1.80
CA CYS A 47 -0.65 11.14 -1.71
C CYS A 47 -1.27 10.54 -0.44
N TYR A 48 -1.30 11.28 0.69
CA TYR A 48 -1.80 10.79 1.97
C TYR A 48 -3.16 10.06 1.87
N PRO A 49 -3.37 8.91 2.50
CA PRO A 49 -2.50 8.22 3.46
C PRO A 49 -1.48 7.24 2.85
N PHE A 50 -1.24 7.33 1.55
CA PHE A 50 -0.32 6.46 0.82
C PHE A 50 1.04 7.09 0.61
N ILE A 51 2.05 6.25 0.37
CA ILE A 51 3.42 6.67 0.08
C ILE A 51 3.65 6.55 -1.43
N PRO A 52 4.32 7.52 -2.09
CA PRO A 52 4.48 7.53 -3.54
C PRO A 52 4.98 6.22 -4.18
N TYR A 53 5.92 5.49 -3.53
CA TYR A 53 6.41 4.21 -4.06
C TYR A 53 5.31 3.15 -4.20
N GLN A 54 4.26 3.22 -3.37
CA GLN A 54 3.17 2.21 -3.38
C GLN A 54 2.40 2.21 -4.69
N PHE A 55 2.25 3.37 -5.34
CA PHE A 55 1.59 3.47 -6.64
C PHE A 55 2.36 2.70 -7.71
N ASN A 56 3.70 2.87 -7.75
CA ASN A 56 4.54 2.18 -8.72
C ASN A 56 4.61 0.68 -8.43
N LEU A 57 4.82 0.32 -7.17
CA LEU A 57 4.92 -1.08 -6.76
C LEU A 57 3.62 -1.84 -7.04
N LEU A 58 2.47 -1.25 -6.70
CA LEU A 58 1.16 -1.86 -6.98
C LEU A 58 0.92 -2.01 -8.48
N GLY A 59 1.32 -1.03 -9.29
CA GLY A 59 1.28 -1.13 -10.75
C GLY A 59 2.12 -2.29 -11.29
N GLN A 60 3.32 -2.48 -10.75
CA GLN A 60 4.19 -3.61 -11.10
C GLN A 60 3.58 -4.96 -10.68
N VAL A 61 3.02 -5.04 -9.46
CA VAL A 61 2.34 -6.26 -8.98
C VAL A 61 1.16 -6.62 -9.87
N LEU A 62 0.28 -5.68 -10.18
CA LEU A 62 -0.87 -5.92 -11.07
C LEU A 62 -0.44 -6.35 -12.47
N THR A 63 0.65 -5.76 -12.98
CA THR A 63 1.22 -6.15 -14.26
C THR A 63 1.77 -7.59 -14.21
N ALA A 64 2.50 -7.93 -13.16
CA ALA A 64 3.04 -9.27 -12.96
C ALA A 64 1.93 -10.32 -12.82
N VAL A 65 0.91 -10.05 -11.99
CA VAL A 65 -0.26 -10.92 -11.85
C VAL A 65 -0.98 -11.13 -13.20
N ARG A 66 -1.14 -10.06 -13.98
CA ARG A 66 -1.75 -10.15 -15.32
C ARG A 66 -0.93 -10.98 -16.31
N THR A 67 0.40 -10.86 -16.23
CA THR A 67 1.31 -11.52 -17.19
C THR A 67 1.53 -12.98 -16.83
N HIS A 68 1.62 -13.29 -15.56
CA HIS A 68 2.07 -14.60 -15.06
C HIS A 68 0.99 -15.36 -14.26
N GLY A 69 -0.05 -14.68 -13.76
CA GLY A 69 -1.12 -15.29 -12.98
C GLY A 69 -2.15 -16.04 -13.86
N ALA A 70 -2.61 -17.20 -13.40
CA ALA A 70 -3.64 -17.99 -14.07
C ALA A 70 -4.96 -17.22 -14.27
N SER A 71 -5.26 -16.29 -13.37
CA SER A 71 -6.47 -15.45 -13.37
C SER A 71 -6.28 -14.10 -14.08
N GLY A 72 -5.10 -13.80 -14.60
CA GLY A 72 -4.74 -12.47 -15.15
C GLY A 72 -5.56 -12.01 -16.34
N LYS A 73 -6.26 -12.93 -17.02
CA LYS A 73 -7.13 -12.60 -18.16
C LYS A 73 -8.36 -11.76 -17.80
N HIS A 74 -8.74 -11.73 -16.52
CA HIS A 74 -9.92 -10.97 -16.02
C HIS A 74 -9.57 -9.54 -15.54
N LEU A 75 -8.30 -9.15 -15.50
CA LEU A 75 -7.87 -7.79 -15.23
C LEU A 75 -7.99 -6.90 -16.49
N SER A 76 -9.23 -6.77 -17.01
CA SER A 76 -9.48 -6.01 -18.23
C SER A 76 -9.24 -4.52 -18.09
N ASP A 77 -9.30 -3.98 -16.87
CA ASP A 77 -9.09 -2.56 -16.56
C ASP A 77 -8.18 -2.39 -15.34
N GLN A 78 -6.88 -2.25 -15.61
CA GLN A 78 -5.85 -2.04 -14.58
C GLN A 78 -6.12 -0.79 -13.73
N SER A 79 -6.59 0.29 -14.35
CA SER A 79 -6.85 1.56 -13.67
C SER A 79 -8.00 1.43 -12.67
N ARG A 80 -9.06 0.72 -13.04
CA ARG A 80 -10.21 0.46 -12.16
C ARG A 80 -9.82 -0.46 -11.00
N SER A 81 -9.03 -1.49 -11.26
CA SER A 81 -8.52 -2.40 -10.24
C SER A 81 -7.63 -1.66 -9.26
N MET A 82 -6.69 -0.83 -9.73
CA MET A 82 -5.86 0.01 -8.87
C MET A 82 -6.70 0.93 -7.98
N LEU A 83 -7.69 1.63 -8.56
CA LEU A 83 -8.54 2.53 -7.79
C LEU A 83 -9.27 1.81 -6.66
N ALA A 84 -9.83 0.62 -6.94
CA ALA A 84 -10.50 -0.19 -5.93
C ALA A 84 -9.55 -0.61 -4.80
N LEU A 85 -8.32 -1.06 -5.14
CA LEU A 85 -7.31 -1.46 -4.15
C LEU A 85 -6.93 -0.30 -3.22
N PHE A 86 -6.70 0.89 -3.76
CA PHE A 86 -6.42 2.08 -2.95
C PHE A 86 -7.61 2.48 -2.08
N GLN A 87 -8.83 2.42 -2.63
CA GLN A 87 -10.04 2.75 -1.89
C GLN A 87 -10.26 1.79 -0.71
N GLU A 88 -10.20 0.49 -0.93
CA GLU A 88 -10.37 -0.52 0.13
C GLU A 88 -9.28 -0.38 1.21
N SER A 89 -8.03 -0.13 0.82
CA SER A 89 -6.93 0.07 1.76
C SER A 89 -7.05 1.38 2.55
N ALA A 90 -7.58 2.46 1.95
CA ALA A 90 -7.81 3.72 2.63
C ALA A 90 -8.92 3.61 3.70
N ILE A 91 -9.98 2.85 3.41
CA ILE A 91 -11.10 2.63 4.35
C ILE A 91 -10.60 2.01 5.66
N ARG A 92 -9.59 1.15 5.62
CA ARG A 92 -9.02 0.51 6.82
C ARG A 92 -8.32 1.46 7.79
N VAL A 93 -7.95 2.64 7.33
CA VAL A 93 -7.26 3.64 8.17
C VAL A 93 -8.08 4.90 8.38
N MET A 94 -9.28 5.00 7.82
CA MET A 94 -10.04 6.25 7.86
C MET A 94 -10.51 6.66 9.27
N ASP A 95 -10.67 5.69 10.17
CA ASP A 95 -11.07 5.92 11.57
C ASP A 95 -9.86 5.98 12.54
N LYS A 96 -8.64 5.88 11.99
CA LYS A 96 -7.42 5.97 12.80
C LYS A 96 -6.99 7.44 12.97
N GLU A 97 -6.09 7.65 13.91
CA GLU A 97 -5.53 8.98 14.19
C GLU A 97 -4.87 9.62 12.94
N ASP A 98 -4.88 10.94 12.89
CA ASP A 98 -4.23 11.70 11.83
C ASP A 98 -2.72 11.37 11.75
N GLY A 99 -2.25 11.15 10.54
CA GLY A 99 -0.85 10.83 10.25
C GLY A 99 -0.54 9.35 10.16
N VAL A 100 -1.54 8.47 10.29
CA VAL A 100 -1.36 7.03 10.00
C VAL A 100 -1.21 6.82 8.50
N LEU A 101 -0.14 6.11 8.11
CA LEU A 101 0.12 5.73 6.73
C LEU A 101 -0.38 4.30 6.48
N VAL A 102 -0.84 4.04 5.26
CA VAL A 102 -1.28 2.69 4.85
C VAL A 102 -0.06 1.81 4.63
N PRO A 103 0.11 0.70 5.40
CA PRO A 103 1.16 -0.27 5.12
C PRO A 103 0.86 -1.02 3.82
N PHE A 104 1.91 -1.47 3.11
CA PHE A 104 1.72 -2.16 1.83
C PHE A 104 0.96 -3.48 1.99
N SER A 105 1.10 -4.16 3.13
CA SER A 105 0.37 -5.40 3.45
C SER A 105 -1.17 -5.26 3.34
N PHE A 106 -1.72 -4.04 3.53
CA PHE A 106 -3.16 -3.81 3.41
C PHE A 106 -3.71 -3.99 1.99
N PHE A 107 -2.85 -3.97 0.99
CA PHE A 107 -3.25 -4.29 -0.38
C PHE A 107 -3.42 -5.80 -0.63
N TYR A 108 -2.90 -6.66 0.27
CA TYR A 108 -2.96 -8.10 0.06
C TYR A 108 -4.40 -8.62 -0.04
N ASP A 109 -5.28 -8.27 0.91
CA ASP A 109 -6.65 -8.80 0.93
C ASP A 109 -7.46 -8.41 -0.32
N PRO A 110 -7.45 -7.15 -0.78
CA PRO A 110 -8.09 -6.82 -2.05
C PRO A 110 -7.38 -7.40 -3.28
N LEU A 111 -6.07 -7.70 -3.20
CA LEU A 111 -5.32 -8.34 -4.28
C LEU A 111 -5.50 -9.86 -4.33
N HIS A 112 -5.81 -10.50 -3.23
CA HIS A 112 -5.79 -11.96 -3.09
C HIS A 112 -6.64 -12.68 -4.14
N LYS A 113 -7.73 -12.07 -4.59
CA LYS A 113 -8.60 -12.58 -5.68
C LYS A 113 -7.91 -12.64 -7.06
N PHE A 114 -6.79 -11.93 -7.20
CA PHE A 114 -5.98 -11.90 -8.42
C PHE A 114 -4.71 -12.75 -8.32
N ILE A 115 -4.37 -13.20 -7.12
CA ILE A 115 -3.17 -13.99 -6.83
C ILE A 115 -3.48 -15.46 -7.08
N ASP A 116 -2.49 -16.23 -7.53
CA ASP A 116 -2.60 -17.66 -7.72
C ASP A 116 -3.04 -18.37 -6.43
N HIS A 117 -3.88 -19.40 -6.61
CA HIS A 117 -4.45 -20.15 -5.49
C HIS A 117 -3.39 -20.73 -4.54
N GLN A 118 -2.22 -21.10 -5.06
CA GLN A 118 -1.13 -21.63 -4.24
C GLN A 118 -0.59 -20.59 -3.25
N HIS A 119 -0.37 -19.36 -3.68
CA HIS A 119 0.10 -18.28 -2.81
C HIS A 119 -0.98 -17.89 -1.79
N SER A 120 -2.24 -17.83 -2.21
CA SER A 120 -3.37 -17.57 -1.31
C SER A 120 -3.49 -18.63 -0.22
N GLN A 121 -3.21 -19.90 -0.52
CA GLN A 121 -3.25 -20.99 0.45
C GLN A 121 -2.14 -20.83 1.51
N VAL A 122 -0.92 -20.50 1.11
CA VAL A 122 0.21 -20.27 2.05
C VAL A 122 -0.12 -19.17 3.05
N ILE A 123 -0.72 -18.07 2.60
CA ILE A 123 -1.12 -16.97 3.50
C ILE A 123 -2.25 -17.42 4.44
N SER A 124 -3.26 -18.12 3.91
CA SER A 124 -4.36 -18.65 4.73
C SER A 124 -3.87 -19.62 5.81
N ASP A 125 -2.91 -20.48 5.48
CA ASP A 125 -2.30 -21.40 6.42
C ASP A 125 -1.51 -20.65 7.51
N ALA A 126 -0.82 -19.54 7.13
CA ALA A 126 -0.12 -18.69 8.09
C ALA A 126 -1.08 -17.95 9.04
N GLU A 127 -2.17 -17.38 8.52
CA GLU A 127 -3.21 -16.73 9.33
C GLU A 127 -3.86 -17.66 10.35
N ASN A 128 -3.99 -18.93 10.02
CA ASN A 128 -4.54 -19.96 10.90
C ASN A 128 -3.51 -20.62 11.84
N ASN A 129 -2.24 -20.24 11.74
CA ASN A 129 -1.17 -20.82 12.53
C ASN A 129 -0.99 -20.06 13.85
N SER A 130 -1.39 -20.68 14.96
CA SER A 130 -1.30 -20.09 16.30
C SER A 130 0.14 -19.79 16.79
N LYS A 131 1.17 -20.20 16.05
CA LYS A 131 2.59 -19.90 16.37
C LYS A 131 3.11 -18.64 15.69
N LEU A 132 2.36 -18.08 14.76
CA LEU A 132 2.70 -16.83 14.06
C LEU A 132 1.88 -15.70 14.66
N ASP A 133 2.51 -14.54 14.82
CA ASP A 133 1.81 -13.33 15.22
C ASP A 133 1.34 -12.51 14.01
N GLU A 134 0.60 -11.43 14.28
CA GLU A 134 0.07 -10.56 13.23
C GLU A 134 1.19 -9.95 12.37
N PHE A 135 2.34 -9.63 12.99
CA PHE A 135 3.48 -9.06 12.28
C PHE A 135 4.11 -10.07 11.31
N ASP A 136 4.23 -11.34 11.72
CA ASP A 136 4.75 -12.42 10.86
C ASP A 136 3.88 -12.60 9.62
N VAL A 137 2.55 -12.58 9.79
CA VAL A 137 1.58 -12.70 8.69
C VAL A 137 1.65 -11.49 7.76
N GLU A 138 1.75 -10.27 8.29
CA GLU A 138 1.90 -9.05 7.48
C GLU A 138 3.22 -9.06 6.69
N LEU A 139 4.31 -9.52 7.30
CA LEU A 139 5.61 -9.65 6.64
C LEU A 139 5.52 -10.66 5.47
N LEU A 140 4.84 -11.78 5.68
CA LEU A 140 4.61 -12.78 4.63
C LEU A 140 3.80 -12.19 3.46
N LYS A 141 2.72 -11.46 3.74
CA LYS A 141 1.92 -10.75 2.73
C LYS A 141 2.73 -9.72 1.94
N PHE A 142 3.72 -9.11 2.58
CA PHE A 142 4.61 -8.16 1.94
C PHE A 142 5.64 -8.84 1.02
N SER A 143 6.07 -10.07 1.34
CA SER A 143 7.13 -10.79 0.64
C SER A 143 6.67 -11.57 -0.60
N LEU A 144 5.37 -11.77 -0.78
CA LEU A 144 4.75 -12.45 -1.92
C LEU A 144 4.52 -11.50 -3.10
#